data_77eebd114bb11ad67e1a8a44bb891177
#
_entry.id   77eebd114bb11ad67e1a8a44bb891177
#
_cell.length_a   1.000
_cell.length_b   1.000
_cell.length_c   1.000
_cell.angle_alpha   90.00
_cell.angle_beta   90.00
_cell.angle_gamma   90.00
#
_symmetry.space_group_name_H-M   'P 1'
#
loop_
_entity.id
_entity.type
_entity.pdbx_description
1 polymer ?
#
loop_
_entity_poly.entity_id
_entity_poly.type
_entity_poly.pdbx_seq_one_letter_code
_entity_poly.pdbx_strand_id
1 'polypeptide(L)'
;LLLGAGAAVGISLTENKAVIFAGLFLIYCVRIMFNYSAGNSFNLAVPSEEWTGYFALRDIFLYGAIAISTWLSGWLIGKWNMEAAYGFLSVGFLIALVFTWNGRKWIQREEEEKIHLKEYIEQIGNVIRDPVVRMFLLTEIATGVYGTILRFIPLLAIAREIEISVFLKYTAVFTVINCICSLFLTLITDRLDKKWVYLFDVGFDILSVALFLIPTGNFWFMAGYCISLLKDMFAPVSFGYLYDCVEVCQGDKNAPVVLGVIESFSNMLNIMFPLVIGALWMKFFNGILVGCSVLLALVVAMGAVVFPGSKITGAD
;
A
#
# COMPACT_ATOMS: atom_id res chain seq x y z
N LEU A 1 6.22 18.52 -3.81
CA LEU A 1 4.85 18.90 -3.42
C LEU A 1 4.32 20.08 -4.28
N LEU A 2 5.09 21.16 -4.50
CA LEU A 2 4.66 22.27 -5.38
C LEU A 2 4.33 21.81 -6.81
N LEU A 3 5.14 20.91 -7.37
CA LEU A 3 4.86 20.32 -8.69
C LEU A 3 3.55 19.50 -8.68
N GLY A 4 3.28 18.78 -7.60
CA GLY A 4 2.03 18.04 -7.44
C GLY A 4 0.82 18.96 -7.35
N ALA A 5 0.92 20.05 -6.59
CA ALA A 5 -0.12 21.07 -6.52
C ALA A 5 -0.39 21.72 -7.89
N GLY A 6 0.68 22.12 -8.59
CA GLY A 6 0.57 22.68 -9.95
C GLY A 6 -0.04 21.72 -10.95
N ALA A 7 0.32 20.43 -10.91
CA ALA A 7 -0.26 19.41 -11.77
C ALA A 7 -1.76 19.21 -11.48
N ALA A 8 -2.16 19.19 -10.20
CA ALA A 8 -3.57 19.05 -9.81
C ALA A 8 -4.42 20.25 -10.30
N VAL A 9 -3.90 21.48 -10.17
CA VAL A 9 -4.52 22.67 -10.75
C VAL A 9 -4.60 22.56 -12.27
N GLY A 10 -3.52 22.15 -12.93
CA GLY A 10 -3.50 21.98 -14.39
C GLY A 10 -4.57 21.00 -14.87
N ILE A 11 -4.76 19.87 -14.15
CA ILE A 11 -5.83 18.90 -14.48
C ILE A 11 -7.22 19.53 -14.26
N SER A 12 -7.41 20.30 -13.19
CA SER A 12 -8.71 20.91 -12.89
C SER A 12 -9.14 21.98 -13.89
N LEU A 13 -8.22 22.49 -14.71
CA LEU A 13 -8.46 23.58 -15.67
C LEU A 13 -8.49 23.11 -17.14
N THR A 14 -8.39 21.81 -17.42
CA THR A 14 -8.25 21.31 -18.80
C THR A 14 -9.09 20.07 -19.07
N GLU A 15 -9.60 19.98 -20.28
CA GLU A 15 -10.22 18.77 -20.82
C GLU A 15 -9.26 17.98 -21.75
N ASN A 16 -8.04 18.51 -21.96
CA ASN A 16 -7.06 17.86 -22.83
C ASN A 16 -6.52 16.58 -22.18
N LYS A 17 -6.84 15.43 -22.75
CA LYS A 17 -6.46 14.11 -22.24
C LYS A 17 -4.94 13.93 -22.07
N ALA A 18 -4.13 14.52 -22.94
CA ALA A 18 -2.67 14.44 -22.84
C ALA A 18 -2.14 15.22 -21.62
N VAL A 19 -2.71 16.39 -21.34
CA VAL A 19 -2.36 17.21 -20.17
C VAL A 19 -2.82 16.53 -18.89
N ILE A 20 -4.03 15.95 -18.89
CA ILE A 20 -4.55 15.16 -17.76
C ILE A 20 -3.63 13.98 -17.48
N PHE A 21 -3.24 13.22 -18.50
CA PHE A 21 -2.33 12.08 -18.35
C PHE A 21 -0.96 12.49 -17.81
N ALA A 22 -0.37 13.55 -18.38
CA ALA A 22 0.93 14.08 -17.92
C ALA A 22 0.84 14.59 -16.47
N GLY A 23 -0.25 15.27 -16.13
CA GLY A 23 -0.50 15.75 -14.76
C GLY A 23 -0.66 14.61 -13.75
N LEU A 24 -1.42 13.58 -14.09
CA LEU A 24 -1.57 12.37 -13.24
C LEU A 24 -0.22 11.64 -13.06
N PHE A 25 0.56 11.51 -14.12
CA PHE A 25 1.91 10.94 -14.04
C PHE A 25 2.80 11.74 -13.11
N LEU A 26 2.79 13.07 -13.20
CA LEU A 26 3.56 13.95 -12.34
C LEU A 26 3.12 13.85 -10.87
N ILE A 27 1.81 13.83 -10.60
CA ILE A 27 1.25 13.61 -9.25
C ILE A 27 1.75 12.29 -8.68
N TYR A 28 1.74 11.23 -9.48
CA TYR A 28 2.20 9.91 -9.07
C TYR A 28 3.71 9.90 -8.73
N CYS A 29 4.55 10.53 -9.56
CA CYS A 29 5.97 10.69 -9.28
C CYS A 29 6.21 11.46 -7.97
N VAL A 30 5.51 12.58 -7.77
CA VAL A 30 5.60 13.38 -6.54
C VAL A 30 5.20 12.56 -5.31
N ARG A 31 4.13 11.76 -5.42
CA ARG A 31 3.68 10.87 -4.34
C ARG A 31 4.74 9.85 -3.97
N ILE A 32 5.34 9.18 -4.95
CA ILE A 32 6.41 8.19 -4.70
C ILE A 32 7.58 8.86 -4.00
N MET A 33 8.09 9.96 -4.53
CA MET A 33 9.23 10.68 -3.94
C MET A 33 8.94 11.14 -2.52
N PHE A 34 7.73 11.62 -2.27
CA PHE A 34 7.32 12.06 -0.93
C PHE A 34 7.24 10.89 0.05
N ASN A 35 6.62 9.78 -0.34
CA ASN A 35 6.51 8.58 0.50
C ASN A 35 7.88 8.00 0.85
N TYR A 36 8.79 7.95 -0.11
CA TYR A 36 10.17 7.51 0.12
C TYR A 36 10.91 8.40 1.10
N SER A 37 10.84 9.71 0.89
CA SER A 37 11.50 10.67 1.77
C SER A 37 10.91 10.67 3.18
N ALA A 38 9.59 10.56 3.30
CA ALA A 38 8.90 10.48 4.59
C ALA A 38 9.22 9.17 5.32
N GLY A 39 9.21 8.04 4.61
CA GLY A 39 9.54 6.73 5.16
C GLY A 39 10.98 6.68 5.70
N ASN A 40 11.96 7.13 4.93
CA ASN A 40 13.35 7.19 5.37
C ASN A 40 13.54 8.10 6.60
N SER A 41 12.94 9.29 6.58
CA SER A 41 13.01 10.20 7.73
C SER A 41 12.40 9.61 8.99
N PHE A 42 11.35 8.79 8.83
CA PHE A 42 10.68 8.11 9.90
C PHE A 42 11.55 6.98 10.50
N ASN A 43 12.14 6.15 9.64
CA ASN A 43 13.00 5.05 10.07
C ASN A 43 14.23 5.54 10.84
N LEU A 44 14.74 6.73 10.52
CA LEU A 44 15.84 7.36 11.23
C LEU A 44 15.44 7.97 12.58
N ALA A 45 14.18 8.34 12.74
CA ALA A 45 13.70 9.04 13.93
C ALA A 45 13.17 8.12 15.03
N VAL A 46 12.83 6.88 14.71
CA VAL A 46 12.11 5.96 15.61
C VAL A 46 12.94 4.72 15.90
N PRO A 47 13.18 4.38 17.19
CA PRO A 47 13.83 3.14 17.58
C PRO A 47 13.06 1.91 17.05
N SER A 48 13.76 0.85 16.65
CA SER A 48 13.18 -0.37 16.09
C SER A 48 12.13 -1.04 17.02
N GLU A 49 12.36 -0.97 18.32
CA GLU A 49 11.48 -1.50 19.36
C GLU A 49 10.09 -0.86 19.37
N GLU A 50 9.99 0.40 18.92
CA GLU A 50 8.75 1.17 18.93
C GLU A 50 8.04 1.20 17.55
N TRP A 51 8.59 0.57 16.52
CA TRP A 51 8.08 0.67 15.15
C TRP A 51 6.63 0.22 14.99
N THR A 52 6.24 -0.88 15.63
CA THR A 52 4.84 -1.36 15.53
C THR A 52 3.85 -0.31 16.03
N GLY A 53 4.12 0.32 17.17
CA GLY A 53 3.27 1.37 17.73
C GLY A 53 3.22 2.63 16.85
N TYR A 54 4.36 3.02 16.31
CA TYR A 54 4.46 4.17 15.41
C TYR A 54 3.79 3.92 14.06
N PHE A 55 3.97 2.74 13.47
CA PHE A 55 3.25 2.37 12.24
C PHE A 55 1.74 2.38 12.46
N ALA A 56 1.26 1.85 13.59
CA ALA A 56 -0.15 1.92 13.94
C ALA A 56 -0.64 3.36 14.03
N LEU A 57 0.10 4.25 14.73
CA LEU A 57 -0.26 5.66 14.83
C LEU A 57 -0.25 6.36 13.47
N ARG A 58 0.80 6.14 12.67
CA ARG A 58 0.88 6.65 11.29
C ARG A 58 -0.32 6.21 10.46
N ASP A 59 -0.67 4.95 10.53
CA ASP A 59 -1.75 4.38 9.72
C ASP A 59 -3.13 4.89 10.16
N ILE A 60 -3.34 5.16 11.45
CA ILE A 60 -4.54 5.84 11.93
C ILE A 60 -4.70 7.21 11.25
N PHE A 61 -3.65 8.03 11.27
CA PHE A 61 -3.69 9.33 10.60
C PHE A 61 -3.84 9.20 9.09
N LEU A 62 -3.16 8.23 8.48
CA LEU A 62 -3.23 7.97 7.04
C LEU A 62 -4.64 7.56 6.63
N TYR A 63 -5.21 6.52 7.25
CA TYR A 63 -6.54 6.02 6.92
C TYR A 63 -7.64 7.02 7.31
N GLY A 64 -7.48 7.76 8.42
CA GLY A 64 -8.35 8.85 8.76
C GLY A 64 -8.38 9.94 7.68
N ALA A 65 -7.21 10.35 7.19
CA ALA A 65 -7.08 11.31 6.10
C ALA A 65 -7.67 10.75 4.78
N ILE A 66 -7.42 9.47 4.46
CA ILE A 66 -8.01 8.80 3.30
C ILE A 66 -9.54 8.79 3.38
N ALA A 67 -10.11 8.41 4.53
CA ALA A 67 -11.56 8.38 4.71
C ALA A 67 -12.20 9.76 4.53
N ILE A 68 -11.63 10.79 5.17
CA ILE A 68 -12.12 12.17 5.06
C ILE A 68 -11.99 12.68 3.62
N SER A 69 -10.83 12.48 2.99
CA SER A 69 -10.58 12.95 1.61
C SER A 69 -11.46 12.21 0.59
N THR A 70 -11.68 10.90 0.76
CA THR A 70 -12.55 10.11 -0.12
C THR A 70 -14.01 10.55 0.03
N TRP A 71 -14.49 10.72 1.26
CA TRP A 71 -15.84 11.23 1.49
C TRP A 71 -16.04 12.62 0.89
N LEU A 72 -15.09 13.53 1.14
CA LEU A 72 -15.13 14.90 0.64
C LEU A 72 -15.04 14.94 -0.89
N SER A 73 -14.17 14.14 -1.51
CA SER A 73 -14.08 14.01 -2.97
C SER A 73 -15.39 13.50 -3.56
N GLY A 74 -16.02 12.48 -2.95
CA GLY A 74 -17.32 11.98 -3.38
C GLY A 74 -18.42 13.05 -3.29
N TRP A 75 -18.41 13.86 -2.21
CA TRP A 75 -19.33 14.97 -2.05
C TRP A 75 -19.10 16.09 -3.09
N LEU A 76 -17.82 16.45 -3.36
CA LEU A 76 -17.45 17.44 -4.36
C LEU A 76 -17.88 17.02 -5.78
N ILE A 77 -17.60 15.75 -6.15
CA ILE A 77 -17.97 15.18 -7.44
C ILE A 77 -19.50 15.15 -7.59
N GLY A 78 -20.22 14.72 -6.55
CA GLY A 78 -21.69 14.65 -6.60
C GLY A 78 -22.39 16.01 -6.63
N LYS A 79 -21.78 17.05 -6.06
CA LYS A 79 -22.36 18.39 -5.99
C LYS A 79 -21.92 19.33 -7.14
N TRP A 80 -20.67 19.18 -7.59
CA TRP A 80 -20.07 20.02 -8.62
C TRP A 80 -19.57 19.17 -9.79
N ASN A 81 -18.29 18.80 -9.80
CA ASN A 81 -17.70 18.01 -10.87
C ASN A 81 -16.34 17.41 -10.46
N MET A 82 -15.72 16.66 -11.37
CA MET A 82 -14.41 16.04 -11.14
C MET A 82 -13.30 17.09 -10.99
N GLU A 83 -13.39 18.22 -11.70
CA GLU A 83 -12.39 19.29 -11.65
C GLU A 83 -12.29 19.88 -10.24
N ALA A 84 -13.42 20.02 -9.54
CA ALA A 84 -13.43 20.49 -8.15
C ALA A 84 -12.68 19.53 -7.20
N ALA A 85 -12.74 18.22 -7.41
CA ALA A 85 -11.99 17.26 -6.64
C ALA A 85 -10.47 17.38 -6.87
N TYR A 86 -10.02 17.63 -8.10
CA TYR A 86 -8.61 17.88 -8.38
C TYR A 86 -8.14 19.23 -7.82
N GLY A 87 -8.98 20.27 -7.88
CA GLY A 87 -8.72 21.55 -7.21
C GLY A 87 -8.50 21.36 -5.71
N PHE A 88 -9.32 20.54 -5.06
CA PHE A 88 -9.16 20.19 -3.66
C PHE A 88 -7.86 19.40 -3.38
N LEU A 89 -7.45 18.50 -4.26
CA LEU A 89 -6.18 17.77 -4.15
C LEU A 89 -4.99 18.74 -4.12
N SER A 90 -5.03 19.83 -4.88
CA SER A 90 -3.97 20.86 -4.85
C SER A 90 -3.81 21.50 -3.47
N VAL A 91 -4.92 21.77 -2.77
CA VAL A 91 -4.90 22.29 -1.40
C VAL A 91 -4.23 21.27 -0.45
N GLY A 92 -4.52 19.97 -0.62
CA GLY A 92 -3.85 18.91 0.14
C GLY A 92 -2.32 18.93 -0.03
N PHE A 93 -1.82 19.10 -1.24
CA PHE A 93 -0.38 19.22 -1.50
C PHE A 93 0.23 20.47 -0.85
N LEU A 94 -0.48 21.61 -0.84
CA LEU A 94 0.00 22.84 -0.18
C LEU A 94 0.05 22.69 1.34
N ILE A 95 -0.97 22.06 1.93
CA ILE A 95 -0.98 21.74 3.37
C ILE A 95 0.21 20.83 3.70
N ALA A 96 0.42 19.75 2.94
CA ALA A 96 1.56 18.86 3.12
C ALA A 96 2.90 19.60 3.01
N LEU A 97 3.01 20.55 2.08
CA LEU A 97 4.21 21.39 1.94
C LEU A 97 4.49 22.22 3.20
N VAL A 98 3.46 22.86 3.78
CA VAL A 98 3.59 23.66 5.01
C VAL A 98 4.07 22.79 6.18
N PHE A 99 3.47 21.59 6.36
CA PHE A 99 3.88 20.68 7.42
C PHE A 99 5.31 20.17 7.22
N THR A 100 5.67 19.78 5.99
CA THR A 100 7.03 19.31 5.67
C THR A 100 8.07 20.44 5.89
N TRP A 101 7.73 21.68 5.50
CA TRP A 101 8.60 22.82 5.71
C TRP A 101 8.84 23.12 7.18
N ASN A 102 7.81 23.04 8.02
CA ASN A 102 7.93 23.21 9.45
C ASN A 102 8.67 22.06 10.13
N GLY A 103 8.45 20.82 9.66
CA GLY A 103 9.07 19.61 10.18
C GLY A 103 10.55 19.45 9.82
N ARG A 104 11.06 20.16 8.81
CA ARG A 104 12.46 20.03 8.33
C ARG A 104 13.55 20.18 9.39
N LYS A 105 13.24 20.90 10.48
CA LYS A 105 14.18 21.12 11.59
C LYS A 105 14.42 19.88 12.45
N TRP A 106 13.50 18.92 12.38
CA TRP A 106 13.53 17.70 13.18
C TRP A 106 14.12 16.52 12.42
N ILE A 107 14.36 16.69 11.10
CA ILE A 107 14.98 15.66 10.25
C ILE A 107 16.47 15.72 10.50
N GLN A 108 17.01 14.74 11.20
CA GLN A 108 18.46 14.58 11.37
C GLN A 108 19.05 14.18 10.00
N ARG A 109 20.11 14.87 9.59
CA ARG A 109 20.94 14.44 8.46
C ARG A 109 21.96 13.45 9.01
N GLU A 110 21.84 12.18 8.65
CA GLU A 110 22.97 11.29 8.76
C GLU A 110 24.06 11.70 7.76
N GLU A 111 25.32 11.61 8.16
CA GLU A 111 26.44 11.71 7.23
C GLU A 111 26.32 10.54 6.25
N GLU A 112 26.11 10.84 4.98
CA GLU A 112 26.01 9.85 3.91
C GLU A 112 27.34 9.07 3.85
N GLU A 113 27.36 7.84 4.36
CA GLU A 113 28.41 6.90 3.98
C GLU A 113 28.33 6.69 2.47
N LYS A 114 29.40 7.01 1.77
CA LYS A 114 29.49 6.82 0.32
C LYS A 114 29.53 5.33 0.00
N ILE A 115 28.34 4.74 -0.15
CA ILE A 115 28.24 3.34 -0.58
C ILE A 115 28.71 3.25 -2.04
N HIS A 116 29.77 2.48 -2.29
CA HIS A 116 30.23 2.21 -3.64
C HIS A 116 29.19 1.34 -4.36
N LEU A 117 28.73 1.79 -5.54
CA LEU A 117 27.67 1.11 -6.32
C LEU A 117 27.96 -0.39 -6.52
N LYS A 118 29.21 -0.77 -6.69
CA LYS A 118 29.63 -2.17 -6.87
C LYS A 118 29.36 -3.00 -5.60
N GLU A 119 29.69 -2.49 -4.43
CA GLU A 119 29.43 -3.14 -3.13
C GLU A 119 27.94 -3.27 -2.88
N TYR A 120 27.17 -2.24 -3.26
CA TYR A 120 25.70 -2.28 -3.15
C TYR A 120 25.07 -3.36 -4.04
N ILE A 121 25.52 -3.50 -5.29
CA ILE A 121 25.05 -4.55 -6.21
C ILE A 121 25.42 -5.95 -5.69
N GLU A 122 26.60 -6.11 -5.11
CA GLU A 122 27.07 -7.37 -4.54
C GLU A 122 26.24 -7.76 -3.28
N GLN A 123 25.94 -6.78 -2.43
CA GLN A 123 25.04 -6.94 -1.28
C GLN A 123 23.63 -7.35 -1.73
N ILE A 124 23.05 -6.68 -2.74
CA ILE A 124 21.75 -7.06 -3.32
C ILE A 124 21.78 -8.52 -3.80
N GLY A 125 22.82 -8.93 -4.50
CA GLY A 125 22.97 -10.31 -4.98
C GLY A 125 22.97 -11.35 -3.84
N ASN A 126 23.58 -11.02 -2.71
CA ASN A 126 23.61 -11.90 -1.53
C ASN A 126 22.25 -11.92 -0.80
N VAL A 127 21.62 -10.78 -0.66
CA VAL A 127 20.29 -10.63 -0.04
C VAL A 127 19.23 -11.44 -0.78
N ILE A 128 19.20 -11.40 -2.11
CA ILE A 128 18.21 -12.14 -2.90
C ILE A 128 18.41 -13.68 -2.82
N ARG A 129 19.56 -14.17 -2.34
CA ARG A 129 19.77 -15.62 -2.15
C ARG A 129 19.10 -16.17 -0.91
N ASP A 130 18.77 -15.32 0.05
CA ASP A 130 18.06 -15.73 1.27
C ASP A 130 16.65 -16.24 0.95
N PRO A 131 16.25 -17.42 1.45
CA PRO A 131 14.93 -17.99 1.16
C PRO A 131 13.78 -17.17 1.73
N VAL A 132 13.98 -16.50 2.87
CA VAL A 132 12.96 -15.63 3.49
C VAL A 132 12.76 -14.38 2.65
N VAL A 133 13.86 -13.76 2.19
CA VAL A 133 13.79 -12.59 1.31
C VAL A 133 13.10 -12.95 -0.02
N ARG A 134 13.46 -14.10 -0.62
CA ARG A 134 12.76 -14.58 -1.83
C ARG A 134 11.27 -14.78 -1.60
N MET A 135 10.90 -15.25 -0.43
CA MET A 135 9.49 -15.43 -0.10
C MET A 135 8.76 -14.09 0.02
N PHE A 136 9.39 -13.06 0.61
CA PHE A 136 8.84 -11.70 0.60
C PHE A 136 8.70 -11.15 -0.82
N LEU A 137 9.73 -11.30 -1.67
CA LEU A 137 9.64 -10.86 -3.08
C LEU A 137 8.52 -11.58 -3.85
N LEU A 138 8.30 -12.87 -3.59
CA LEU A 138 7.19 -13.62 -4.17
C LEU A 138 5.83 -13.09 -3.65
N THR A 139 5.76 -12.75 -2.37
CA THR A 139 4.56 -12.12 -1.79
C THR A 139 4.29 -10.77 -2.46
N GLU A 140 5.33 -9.94 -2.67
CA GLU A 140 5.19 -8.66 -3.38
C GLU A 140 4.65 -8.84 -4.81
N ILE A 141 5.03 -9.92 -5.51
CA ILE A 141 4.46 -10.25 -6.82
C ILE A 141 2.96 -10.53 -6.69
N ALA A 142 2.56 -11.38 -5.74
CA ALA A 142 1.17 -11.78 -5.58
C ALA A 142 0.27 -10.61 -5.14
N THR A 143 0.71 -9.87 -4.13
CA THR A 143 -0.02 -8.70 -3.60
C THR A 143 0.01 -7.52 -4.58
N GLY A 144 1.06 -7.38 -5.39
CA GLY A 144 1.14 -6.39 -6.47
C GLY A 144 0.14 -6.65 -7.60
N VAL A 145 -0.05 -7.93 -8.00
CA VAL A 145 -1.12 -8.32 -8.92
C VAL A 145 -2.48 -7.97 -8.32
N TYR A 146 -2.72 -8.36 -7.07
CA TYR A 146 -3.94 -8.06 -6.34
C TYR A 146 -4.20 -6.55 -6.22
N GLY A 147 -3.22 -5.78 -5.77
CA GLY A 147 -3.31 -4.32 -5.66
C GLY A 147 -3.60 -3.65 -7.01
N THR A 148 -3.10 -4.23 -8.12
CA THR A 148 -3.45 -3.77 -9.46
C THR A 148 -4.91 -4.06 -9.80
N ILE A 149 -5.42 -5.25 -9.46
CA ILE A 149 -6.85 -5.58 -9.63
C ILE A 149 -7.71 -4.55 -8.89
N LEU A 150 -7.38 -4.22 -7.63
CA LEU A 150 -8.13 -3.24 -6.85
C LEU A 150 -8.18 -1.86 -7.50
N ARG A 151 -7.16 -1.44 -8.24
CA ARG A 151 -7.17 -0.16 -8.98
C ARG A 151 -8.20 -0.14 -10.12
N PHE A 152 -8.56 -1.30 -10.66
CA PHE A 152 -9.59 -1.43 -11.70
C PHE A 152 -11.00 -1.65 -11.14
N ILE A 153 -11.15 -1.92 -9.83
CA ILE A 153 -12.45 -2.16 -9.20
C ILE A 153 -13.44 -0.98 -9.38
N PRO A 154 -13.05 0.30 -9.27
CA PRO A 154 -13.97 1.41 -9.54
C PRO A 154 -14.54 1.38 -10.97
N LEU A 155 -13.75 0.98 -11.97
CA LEU A 155 -14.23 0.84 -13.34
C LEU A 155 -15.24 -0.31 -13.48
N LEU A 156 -15.02 -1.41 -12.74
CA LEU A 156 -16.00 -2.52 -12.70
C LEU A 156 -17.27 -2.11 -11.96
N ALA A 157 -17.20 -1.30 -10.92
CA ALA A 157 -18.36 -0.77 -10.23
C ALA A 157 -19.24 0.04 -11.19
N ILE A 158 -18.63 0.93 -12.00
CA ILE A 158 -19.32 1.69 -13.04
C ILE A 158 -19.93 0.75 -14.09
N ALA A 159 -19.18 -0.25 -14.56
CA ALA A 159 -19.68 -1.23 -15.54
C ALA A 159 -20.82 -2.10 -14.99
N ARG A 160 -20.96 -2.22 -13.68
CA ARG A 160 -22.06 -2.89 -12.97
C ARG A 160 -23.20 -1.93 -12.59
N GLU A 161 -23.19 -0.70 -13.12
CA GLU A 161 -24.19 0.34 -12.85
C GLU A 161 -24.25 0.75 -11.36
N ILE A 162 -23.18 0.56 -10.59
CA ILE A 162 -23.08 1.05 -9.23
C ILE A 162 -22.74 2.54 -9.28
N GLU A 163 -23.57 3.35 -8.66
CA GLU A 163 -23.35 4.79 -8.59
C GLU A 163 -22.04 5.10 -7.85
N ILE A 164 -21.17 5.91 -8.47
CA ILE A 164 -19.84 6.22 -7.93
C ILE A 164 -19.91 6.87 -6.55
N SER A 165 -20.93 7.68 -6.29
CA SER A 165 -21.16 8.32 -4.99
C SER A 165 -21.44 7.31 -3.90
N VAL A 166 -22.20 6.26 -4.21
CA VAL A 166 -22.50 5.13 -3.32
C VAL A 166 -21.23 4.32 -3.06
N PHE A 167 -20.49 3.99 -4.12
CA PHE A 167 -19.22 3.28 -4.02
C PHE A 167 -18.22 4.01 -3.10
N LEU A 168 -18.05 5.33 -3.27
CA LEU A 168 -17.15 6.14 -2.44
C LEU A 168 -17.60 6.25 -0.98
N LYS A 169 -18.93 6.29 -0.73
CA LYS A 169 -19.46 6.25 0.65
C LYS A 169 -19.10 4.95 1.35
N TYR A 170 -19.27 3.80 0.70
CA TYR A 170 -18.84 2.51 1.25
C TYR A 170 -17.34 2.49 1.50
N THR A 171 -16.53 2.98 0.56
CA THR A 171 -15.07 3.12 0.73
C THR A 171 -14.76 3.90 2.00
N ALA A 172 -15.34 5.08 2.19
CA ALA A 172 -15.10 5.91 3.35
C ALA A 172 -15.49 5.22 4.67
N VAL A 173 -16.68 4.61 4.72
CA VAL A 173 -17.16 3.90 5.92
C VAL A 173 -16.24 2.74 6.28
N PHE A 174 -15.89 1.88 5.31
CA PHE A 174 -15.03 0.73 5.57
C PHE A 174 -13.59 1.13 5.89
N THR A 175 -13.09 2.24 5.36
CA THR A 175 -11.79 2.82 5.75
C THR A 175 -11.81 3.27 7.22
N VAL A 176 -12.90 3.86 7.71
CA VAL A 176 -13.04 4.21 9.14
C VAL A 176 -13.09 2.95 10.01
N ILE A 177 -13.88 1.94 9.61
CA ILE A 177 -13.95 0.65 10.32
C ILE A 177 -12.55 0.02 10.37
N ASN A 178 -11.83 0.00 9.25
CA ASN A 178 -10.47 -0.50 9.17
C ASN A 178 -9.54 0.22 10.16
N CYS A 179 -9.60 1.56 10.22
CA CYS A 179 -8.81 2.35 11.16
C CYS A 179 -9.07 1.93 12.63
N ILE A 180 -10.35 1.73 13.00
CA ILE A 180 -10.73 1.30 14.33
C ILE A 180 -10.24 -0.13 14.61
N CYS A 181 -10.43 -1.06 13.65
CA CYS A 181 -9.98 -2.44 13.78
C CYS A 181 -8.45 -2.55 13.89
N SER A 182 -7.72 -1.75 13.14
CA SER A 182 -6.26 -1.68 13.20
C SER A 182 -5.76 -1.27 14.59
N LEU A 183 -6.42 -0.30 15.23
CA LEU A 183 -6.13 0.06 16.62
C LEU A 183 -6.29 -1.11 17.58
N PHE A 184 -7.42 -1.80 17.52
CA PHE A 184 -7.66 -2.95 18.37
C PHE A 184 -6.67 -4.08 18.11
N LEU A 185 -6.37 -4.35 16.86
CA LEU A 185 -5.40 -5.39 16.49
C LEU A 185 -4.01 -5.07 17.05
N THR A 186 -3.58 -3.82 16.95
CA THR A 186 -2.29 -3.39 17.49
C THR A 186 -2.19 -3.61 19.01
N LEU A 187 -3.28 -3.39 19.74
CA LEU A 187 -3.31 -3.61 21.20
C LEU A 187 -3.17 -5.08 21.60
N ILE A 188 -3.50 -6.01 20.71
CA ILE A 188 -3.41 -7.45 20.99
C ILE A 188 -2.26 -8.14 20.26
N THR A 189 -1.50 -7.39 19.45
CA THR A 189 -0.44 -7.93 18.58
C THR A 189 0.64 -8.66 19.37
N ASP A 190 1.00 -8.17 20.57
CA ASP A 190 2.03 -8.80 21.42
C ASP A 190 1.65 -10.21 21.88
N ARG A 191 0.37 -10.57 21.77
CA ARG A 191 -0.16 -11.90 22.13
C ARG A 191 -0.36 -12.82 20.92
N LEU A 192 -0.15 -12.30 19.71
CA LEU A 192 -0.35 -13.03 18.47
C LEU A 192 0.99 -13.41 17.84
N ASP A 193 1.06 -14.58 17.24
CA ASP A 193 2.16 -14.92 16.35
C ASP A 193 2.05 -14.08 15.05
N LYS A 194 2.91 -13.07 14.90
CA LYS A 194 2.92 -12.14 13.78
C LYS A 194 3.00 -12.85 12.43
N LYS A 195 3.64 -14.03 12.36
CA LYS A 195 3.67 -14.87 11.14
C LYS A 195 2.27 -15.22 10.66
N TRP A 196 1.42 -15.70 11.56
CA TRP A 196 0.07 -16.08 11.19
C TRP A 196 -0.79 -14.87 10.83
N VAL A 197 -0.60 -13.73 11.51
CA VAL A 197 -1.29 -12.49 11.16
C VAL A 197 -0.92 -12.04 9.74
N TYR A 198 0.38 -12.11 9.39
CA TYR A 198 0.86 -11.82 8.03
C TYR A 198 0.25 -12.76 6.97
N LEU A 199 0.17 -14.05 7.26
CA LEU A 199 -0.45 -15.01 6.34
C LEU A 199 -1.97 -14.83 6.24
N PHE A 200 -2.64 -14.42 7.32
CA PHE A 200 -4.05 -14.04 7.30
C PHE A 200 -4.30 -12.81 6.44
N ASP A 201 -3.44 -11.80 6.49
CA ASP A 201 -3.51 -10.63 5.63
C ASP A 201 -3.58 -11.05 4.15
N VAL A 202 -2.66 -11.90 3.70
CA VAL A 202 -2.69 -12.49 2.33
C VAL A 202 -3.93 -13.36 2.11
N GLY A 203 -4.42 -14.06 3.14
CA GLY A 203 -5.65 -14.86 3.10
C GLY A 203 -6.91 -14.02 2.82
N PHE A 204 -6.97 -12.81 3.36
CA PHE A 204 -8.05 -11.85 3.06
C PHE A 204 -8.05 -11.41 1.60
N ASP A 205 -6.88 -11.31 0.96
CA ASP A 205 -6.79 -11.04 -0.48
C ASP A 205 -7.42 -12.17 -1.29
N ILE A 206 -7.16 -13.44 -0.92
CA ILE A 206 -7.78 -14.60 -1.58
C ILE A 206 -9.29 -14.54 -1.44
N LEU A 207 -9.80 -14.27 -0.24
CA LEU A 207 -11.24 -14.17 0.01
C LEU A 207 -11.88 -13.05 -0.81
N SER A 208 -11.24 -11.88 -0.87
CA SER A 208 -11.70 -10.74 -1.67
C SER A 208 -11.80 -11.11 -3.16
N VAL A 209 -10.74 -11.72 -3.73
CA VAL A 209 -10.72 -12.12 -5.14
C VAL A 209 -11.75 -13.22 -5.42
N ALA A 210 -11.93 -14.17 -4.51
CA ALA A 210 -12.94 -15.22 -4.63
C ALA A 210 -14.37 -14.64 -4.73
N LEU A 211 -14.65 -13.60 -3.95
CA LEU A 211 -15.94 -12.89 -4.01
C LEU A 211 -16.12 -12.10 -5.31
N PHE A 212 -15.06 -11.54 -5.89
CA PHE A 212 -15.13 -10.90 -7.21
C PHE A 212 -15.42 -11.89 -8.34
N LEU A 213 -15.05 -13.17 -8.18
CA LEU A 213 -15.32 -14.25 -9.14
C LEU A 213 -16.80 -14.67 -9.16
N ILE A 214 -17.59 -14.34 -8.13
CA ILE A 214 -19.02 -14.66 -8.11
C ILE A 214 -19.76 -13.78 -9.12
N PRO A 215 -20.34 -14.34 -10.19
CA PRO A 215 -20.88 -13.56 -11.28
C PRO A 215 -22.20 -12.86 -10.96
N THR A 216 -22.90 -13.31 -9.91
CA THR A 216 -24.28 -12.90 -9.61
C THR A 216 -24.33 -11.82 -8.55
N GLY A 217 -24.93 -10.67 -8.94
CA GLY A 217 -25.33 -9.59 -8.03
C GLY A 217 -24.19 -8.68 -7.56
N ASN A 218 -24.57 -7.42 -7.33
CA ASN A 218 -23.65 -6.40 -6.84
C ASN A 218 -23.25 -6.61 -5.38
N PHE A 219 -24.03 -7.42 -4.62
CA PHE A 219 -23.73 -7.70 -3.22
C PHE A 219 -22.36 -8.36 -3.02
N TRP A 220 -22.09 -9.45 -3.73
CA TRP A 220 -20.81 -10.18 -3.60
C TRP A 220 -19.61 -9.36 -4.06
N PHE A 221 -19.81 -8.57 -5.12
CA PHE A 221 -18.79 -7.64 -5.59
C PHE A 221 -18.45 -6.59 -4.52
N MET A 222 -19.49 -5.96 -3.93
CA MET A 222 -19.30 -4.99 -2.86
C MET A 222 -18.72 -5.64 -1.59
N ALA A 223 -19.14 -6.86 -1.24
CA ALA A 223 -18.58 -7.60 -0.12
C ALA A 223 -17.08 -7.87 -0.33
N GLY A 224 -16.68 -8.33 -1.51
CA GLY A 224 -15.26 -8.52 -1.85
C GLY A 224 -14.46 -7.23 -1.73
N TYR A 225 -15.02 -6.13 -2.21
CA TYR A 225 -14.38 -4.81 -2.09
C TYR A 225 -14.28 -4.34 -0.62
N CYS A 226 -15.33 -4.51 0.16
CA CYS A 226 -15.30 -4.17 1.59
C CYS A 226 -14.26 -4.99 2.36
N ILE A 227 -14.13 -6.28 2.03
CA ILE A 227 -13.09 -7.15 2.61
C ILE A 227 -11.69 -6.65 2.23
N SER A 228 -11.49 -6.22 0.97
CA SER A 228 -10.20 -5.65 0.56
C SER A 228 -9.81 -4.39 1.32
N LEU A 229 -10.78 -3.58 1.72
CA LEU A 229 -10.54 -2.40 2.55
C LEU A 229 -10.25 -2.76 4.02
N LEU A 230 -10.91 -3.81 4.54
CA LEU A 230 -10.70 -4.24 5.92
C LEU A 230 -9.34 -4.92 6.14
N LYS A 231 -8.77 -5.55 5.11
CA LYS A 231 -7.48 -6.23 5.25
C LYS A 231 -6.35 -5.31 5.72
N ASP A 232 -6.41 -4.04 5.34
CA ASP A 232 -5.37 -3.06 5.69
C ASP A 232 -5.21 -2.88 7.22
N MET A 233 -6.17 -3.40 8.03
CA MET A 233 -6.02 -3.44 9.50
C MET A 233 -4.82 -4.30 9.95
N PHE A 234 -4.39 -5.26 9.13
CA PHE A 234 -3.24 -6.11 9.42
C PHE A 234 -1.90 -5.45 9.06
N ALA A 235 -1.91 -4.38 8.27
CA ALA A 235 -0.70 -3.75 7.72
C ALA A 235 0.35 -3.39 8.79
N PRO A 236 0.03 -2.80 9.97
CA PRO A 236 1.03 -2.50 10.98
C PRO A 236 1.77 -3.73 11.49
N VAL A 237 1.02 -4.84 11.67
CA VAL A 237 1.58 -6.10 12.14
C VAL A 237 2.40 -6.77 11.04
N SER A 238 1.91 -6.74 9.80
CA SER A 238 2.59 -7.29 8.63
C SER A 238 3.92 -6.58 8.37
N PHE A 239 3.96 -5.25 8.47
CA PHE A 239 5.21 -4.50 8.39
C PHE A 239 6.16 -4.83 9.56
N GLY A 240 5.66 -4.82 10.80
CA GLY A 240 6.47 -5.20 11.97
C GLY A 240 7.07 -6.60 11.80
N TYR A 241 6.30 -7.57 11.31
CA TYR A 241 6.78 -8.91 11.04
C TYR A 241 7.87 -8.96 9.95
N LEU A 242 7.71 -8.20 8.87
CA LEU A 242 8.73 -8.07 7.83
C LEU A 242 10.05 -7.58 8.41
N TYR A 243 10.02 -6.53 9.24
CA TYR A 243 11.21 -5.99 9.89
C TYR A 243 11.84 -7.01 10.82
N ASP A 244 11.07 -7.67 11.69
CA ASP A 244 11.57 -8.72 12.59
C ASP A 244 12.27 -9.85 11.82
N CYS A 245 11.67 -10.30 10.70
CA CYS A 245 12.27 -11.35 9.87
C CYS A 245 13.59 -10.91 9.23
N VAL A 246 13.64 -9.67 8.73
CA VAL A 246 14.85 -9.12 8.07
C VAL A 246 15.96 -8.96 9.09
N GLU A 247 15.68 -8.45 10.29
CA GLU A 247 16.65 -8.29 11.38
C GLU A 247 17.22 -9.64 11.82
N VAL A 248 16.35 -10.65 12.03
CA VAL A 248 16.76 -12.00 12.45
C VAL A 248 17.61 -12.71 11.38
N CYS A 249 17.24 -12.57 10.08
CA CYS A 249 17.89 -13.31 9.00
C CYS A 249 19.19 -12.65 8.51
N GLN A 250 19.30 -11.33 8.55
CA GLN A 250 20.38 -10.57 7.91
C GLN A 250 21.17 -9.69 8.88
N GLY A 251 20.68 -9.54 10.12
CA GLY A 251 21.25 -8.64 11.14
C GLY A 251 21.00 -7.16 10.84
N ASP A 252 21.14 -6.32 11.86
CA ASP A 252 20.81 -4.89 11.84
C ASP A 252 21.49 -4.12 10.72
N LYS A 253 22.75 -4.45 10.41
CA LYS A 253 23.54 -3.73 9.40
C LYS A 253 23.02 -3.89 7.97
N ASN A 254 22.43 -5.06 7.64
CA ASN A 254 21.94 -5.36 6.31
C ASN A 254 20.44 -5.10 6.18
N ALA A 255 19.71 -4.91 7.28
CA ALA A 255 18.27 -4.71 7.25
C ALA A 255 17.84 -3.54 6.35
N PRO A 256 18.47 -2.36 6.36
CA PRO A 256 18.07 -1.26 5.46
C PRO A 256 18.23 -1.62 3.96
N VAL A 257 19.28 -2.40 3.62
CA VAL A 257 19.53 -2.83 2.23
C VAL A 257 18.43 -3.81 1.79
N VAL A 258 18.06 -4.76 2.65
CA VAL A 258 17.01 -5.76 2.35
C VAL A 258 15.67 -5.07 2.14
N LEU A 259 15.30 -4.17 3.05
CA LEU A 259 14.06 -3.41 2.95
C LEU A 259 14.04 -2.54 1.69
N GLY A 260 15.17 -1.86 1.39
CA GLY A 260 15.30 -1.09 0.16
C GLY A 260 15.15 -1.94 -1.10
N VAL A 261 15.64 -3.18 -1.12
CA VAL A 261 15.45 -4.13 -2.23
C VAL A 261 13.99 -4.52 -2.37
N ILE A 262 13.31 -4.89 -1.27
CA ILE A 262 11.90 -5.29 -1.29
C ILE A 262 11.02 -4.12 -1.76
N GLU A 263 11.23 -2.91 -1.21
CA GLU A 263 10.48 -1.72 -1.60
C GLU A 263 10.73 -1.32 -3.07
N SER A 264 11.99 -1.35 -3.51
CA SER A 264 12.32 -1.02 -4.91
C SER A 264 11.66 -2.01 -5.87
N PHE A 265 11.65 -3.29 -5.51
CA PHE A 265 10.98 -4.34 -6.28
C PHE A 265 9.47 -4.13 -6.31
N SER A 266 8.84 -3.87 -5.16
CA SER A 266 7.41 -3.54 -5.06
C SER A 266 7.04 -2.34 -5.93
N ASN A 267 7.82 -1.27 -5.87
CA ASN A 267 7.60 -0.09 -6.72
C ASN A 267 7.72 -0.38 -8.21
N MET A 268 8.68 -1.20 -8.63
CA MET A 268 8.81 -1.65 -10.03
C MET A 268 7.56 -2.41 -10.46
N LEU A 269 7.07 -3.35 -9.65
CA LEU A 269 5.85 -4.11 -9.92
C LEU A 269 4.62 -3.20 -10.00
N ASN A 270 4.52 -2.20 -9.13
CA ASN A 270 3.46 -1.20 -9.11
C ASN A 270 3.38 -0.35 -10.39
N ILE A 271 4.47 -0.26 -11.15
CA ILE A 271 4.50 0.39 -12.48
C ILE A 271 4.16 -0.62 -13.57
N MET A 272 4.77 -1.82 -13.53
CA MET A 272 4.65 -2.82 -14.60
C MET A 272 3.27 -3.50 -14.63
N PHE A 273 2.74 -3.90 -13.48
CA PHE A 273 1.50 -4.66 -13.43
C PHE A 273 0.28 -3.90 -13.97
N PRO A 274 0.06 -2.60 -13.69
CA PRO A 274 -1.05 -1.88 -14.31
C PRO A 274 -0.99 -1.85 -15.83
N LEU A 275 0.21 -1.80 -16.41
CA LEU A 275 0.38 -1.83 -17.87
C LEU A 275 0.02 -3.20 -18.44
N VAL A 276 0.56 -4.27 -17.84
CA VAL A 276 0.32 -5.65 -18.32
C VAL A 276 -1.13 -6.08 -18.05
N ILE A 277 -1.59 -5.91 -16.82
CA ILE A 277 -2.94 -6.32 -16.42
C ILE A 277 -3.98 -5.45 -17.13
N GLY A 278 -3.74 -4.14 -17.27
CA GLY A 278 -4.65 -3.25 -18.00
C GLY A 278 -4.80 -3.64 -19.47
N ALA A 279 -3.73 -4.05 -20.13
CA ALA A 279 -3.77 -4.55 -21.50
C ALA A 279 -4.57 -5.87 -21.64
N LEU A 280 -4.53 -6.71 -20.62
CA LEU A 280 -5.20 -8.01 -20.60
C LEU A 280 -6.63 -7.96 -20.01
N TRP A 281 -6.97 -6.89 -19.28
CA TRP A 281 -8.16 -6.77 -18.45
C TRP A 281 -9.46 -7.10 -19.17
N MET A 282 -9.67 -6.48 -20.32
CA MET A 282 -10.92 -6.66 -21.08
C MET A 282 -11.09 -8.07 -21.68
N LYS A 283 -9.97 -8.78 -21.95
CA LYS A 283 -10.00 -10.09 -22.61
C LYS A 283 -9.97 -11.25 -21.62
N PHE A 284 -9.27 -11.09 -20.49
CA PHE A 284 -8.94 -12.20 -19.61
C PHE A 284 -9.29 -11.91 -18.14
N PHE A 285 -10.29 -11.10 -17.88
CA PHE A 285 -10.66 -10.66 -16.52
C PHE A 285 -10.76 -11.83 -15.53
N ASN A 286 -11.59 -12.83 -15.80
CA ASN A 286 -11.74 -13.99 -14.91
C ASN A 286 -10.43 -14.79 -14.79
N GLY A 287 -9.65 -14.92 -15.87
CA GLY A 287 -8.35 -15.58 -15.85
C GLY A 287 -7.34 -14.84 -14.96
N ILE A 288 -7.36 -13.53 -14.95
CA ILE A 288 -6.51 -12.70 -14.06
C ILE A 288 -6.89 -12.92 -12.60
N LEU A 289 -8.20 -12.93 -12.28
CA LEU A 289 -8.68 -13.19 -10.93
C LEU A 289 -8.31 -14.60 -10.44
N VAL A 290 -8.53 -15.62 -11.28
CA VAL A 290 -8.16 -17.02 -10.95
C VAL A 290 -6.65 -17.14 -10.77
N GLY A 291 -5.86 -16.59 -11.68
CA GLY A 291 -4.39 -16.59 -11.59
C GLY A 291 -3.89 -15.89 -10.32
N CYS A 292 -4.49 -14.76 -9.96
CA CYS A 292 -4.19 -14.05 -8.72
C CYS A 292 -4.52 -14.91 -7.49
N SER A 293 -5.70 -15.54 -7.44
CA SER A 293 -6.09 -16.42 -6.33
C SER A 293 -5.13 -17.60 -6.16
N VAL A 294 -4.72 -18.24 -7.26
CA VAL A 294 -3.75 -19.34 -7.23
C VAL A 294 -2.39 -18.85 -6.72
N LEU A 295 -1.92 -17.71 -7.19
CA LEU A 295 -0.64 -17.13 -6.77
C LEU A 295 -0.63 -16.80 -5.28
N LEU A 296 -1.69 -16.15 -4.78
CA LEU A 296 -1.85 -15.83 -3.36
C LEU A 296 -1.92 -17.12 -2.50
N ALA A 297 -2.65 -18.14 -2.95
CA ALA A 297 -2.73 -19.42 -2.23
C ALA A 297 -1.37 -20.12 -2.15
N LEU A 298 -0.57 -20.09 -3.23
CA LEU A 298 0.80 -20.58 -3.22
C LEU A 298 1.69 -19.81 -2.23
N VAL A 299 1.55 -18.48 -2.18
CA VAL A 299 2.28 -17.65 -1.22
C VAL A 299 1.94 -18.02 0.22
N VAL A 300 0.65 -18.22 0.54
CA VAL A 300 0.23 -18.64 1.89
C VAL A 300 0.80 -20.03 2.23
N ALA A 301 0.68 -20.99 1.31
CA ALA A 301 1.17 -22.36 1.53
C ALA A 301 2.70 -22.41 1.71
N MET A 302 3.45 -21.73 0.86
CA MET A 302 4.92 -21.66 0.96
C MET A 302 5.37 -20.83 2.16
N GLY A 303 4.71 -19.72 2.44
CA GLY A 303 5.00 -18.84 3.58
C GLY A 303 4.78 -19.56 4.90
N ALA A 304 3.78 -20.43 5.01
CA ALA A 304 3.57 -21.22 6.22
C ALA A 304 4.78 -22.14 6.55
N VAL A 305 5.55 -22.54 5.54
CA VAL A 305 6.75 -23.37 5.70
C VAL A 305 8.01 -22.54 5.84
N VAL A 306 8.20 -21.51 5.00
CA VAL A 306 9.46 -20.78 4.86
C VAL A 306 9.61 -19.69 5.91
N PHE A 307 8.53 -18.97 6.23
CA PHE A 307 8.62 -17.87 7.18
C PHE A 307 8.91 -18.36 8.61
N PRO A 308 9.84 -17.72 9.32
CA PRO A 308 10.11 -18.04 10.71
C PRO A 308 8.90 -17.74 11.60
N GLY A 309 8.67 -18.54 12.64
CA GLY A 309 7.73 -18.17 13.69
C GLY A 309 8.21 -16.94 14.44
N SER A 310 7.33 -16.00 14.75
CA SER A 310 7.68 -14.91 15.64
C SER A 310 7.86 -15.50 17.05
N LYS A 311 9.04 -15.35 17.64
CA LYS A 311 9.18 -15.63 19.07
C LYS A 311 8.26 -14.67 19.80
N ILE A 312 7.38 -15.21 20.64
CA ILE A 312 6.62 -14.40 21.60
C ILE A 312 7.70 -13.86 22.56
N THR A 313 8.20 -12.66 22.28
CA THR A 313 9.12 -11.95 23.18
C THR A 313 8.27 -11.48 24.35
N GLY A 314 8.31 -12.21 25.46
CA GLY A 314 7.68 -11.73 26.69
C GLY A 314 6.98 -12.79 27.54
N ALA A 315 7.58 -13.95 27.69
CA ALA A 315 7.22 -14.89 28.76
C ALA A 315 8.51 -15.56 29.26
N ASP A 316 9.34 -14.80 29.94
CA ASP A 316 10.29 -15.29 30.95
C ASP A 316 10.29 -14.29 32.11
#